data_6491c358ff5d306b82698fc6760768fa
#
_entry.id   6491c358ff5d306b82698fc6760768fa
#
_cell.length_a   1.000
_cell.length_b   1.000
_cell.length_c   1.000
_cell.angle_alpha   90.00
_cell.angle_beta   90.00
_cell.angle_gamma   90.00
#
_symmetry.space_group_name_H-M   'P 1'
#
loop_
_entity.id
_entity.type
_entity.pdbx_description
1 polymer ?
#
loop_
_entity_poly.entity_id
_entity_poly.type
_entity_poly.pdbx_seq_one_letter_code
_entity_poly.pdbx_strand_id
1 'polypeptide(L)'
;MESLEGLWEKFSLSEHECQKVDLASTTTQPKSFLAAKFLTRRVLNVESVARTFKPLWRTDHGFSICDMNDNKLVFVFEDEVDRERVMLGEPWAYDKYLVVFQRIEEEEAIEEVTFTETSFWVQLHGIPVRRMNPEVARILGSSLGKISQVAGGTATASGGQAMRIRVSIDTTKPLCRGRKAMLEKGREVWISFKYERLPNFYYWCGHLTHSDKDCPHWPRNQETLNVEDQQFGPWLRASNERPWRQTEIRIEGILRPQQTKKPTQPPAPPPHSFSSHIQTNIPSLHPTSPHRLHTYPPPPYHKNTRHHLHHNQMHRLTILQ
;
A
#
# COMPACT_ATOMS: atom_id res chain seq x y z
N MET A 1 -33.52 43.55 -12.16
CA MET A 1 -32.49 42.65 -11.57
C MET A 1 -31.14 43.30 -11.82
N GLU A 2 -30.60 43.96 -10.81
CA GLU A 2 -29.21 44.47 -10.90
C GLU A 2 -28.28 43.24 -10.99
N SER A 3 -27.38 43.26 -11.98
CA SER A 3 -26.44 42.14 -12.13
C SER A 3 -25.46 42.13 -10.95
N LEU A 4 -25.02 40.96 -10.53
CA LEU A 4 -24.00 40.82 -9.48
C LEU A 4 -22.74 41.61 -9.80
N GLU A 5 -22.39 41.81 -11.06
CA GLU A 5 -21.27 42.63 -11.54
C GLU A 5 -21.43 44.08 -11.15
N GLY A 6 -22.64 44.67 -11.24
CA GLY A 6 -22.89 46.07 -10.82
C GLY A 6 -22.86 46.32 -9.31
N LEU A 7 -22.97 45.24 -8.49
CA LEU A 7 -22.78 45.32 -7.04
C LEU A 7 -21.31 45.37 -6.65
N TRP A 8 -20.43 44.69 -7.40
CA TRP A 8 -18.98 44.68 -7.16
C TRP A 8 -18.32 46.01 -7.51
N GLU A 9 -18.82 46.75 -8.51
CA GLU A 9 -18.30 48.08 -8.89
C GLU A 9 -18.54 49.18 -7.81
N LYS A 10 -19.43 48.95 -6.84
CA LYS A 10 -19.70 49.85 -5.72
C LYS A 10 -18.81 49.62 -4.50
N PHE A 11 -18.03 48.53 -4.51
CA PHE A 11 -17.06 48.26 -3.43
C PHE A 11 -15.74 48.95 -3.75
N SER A 12 -15.53 50.13 -3.20
CA SER A 12 -14.20 50.75 -3.16
C SER A 12 -13.56 50.53 -1.80
N LEU A 13 -12.33 50.01 -1.80
CA LEU A 13 -11.53 49.87 -0.60
C LEU A 13 -11.15 51.29 -0.07
N SER A 14 -11.23 51.50 1.22
CA SER A 14 -10.73 52.72 1.88
C SER A 14 -9.20 52.75 1.79
N GLU A 15 -8.62 53.96 2.02
CA GLU A 15 -7.17 54.11 2.04
C GLU A 15 -6.48 53.15 3.03
N HIS A 16 -7.11 52.88 4.17
CA HIS A 16 -6.59 51.94 5.17
C HIS A 16 -6.63 50.47 4.70
N GLU A 17 -7.66 50.07 3.95
CA GLU A 17 -7.79 48.73 3.37
C GLU A 17 -6.84 48.48 2.20
N CYS A 18 -6.44 49.59 1.51
CA CYS A 18 -5.44 49.52 0.44
C CYS A 18 -3.99 49.41 0.96
N GLN A 19 -3.78 49.64 2.25
CA GLN A 19 -2.44 49.58 2.84
C GLN A 19 -1.97 48.12 2.92
N LYS A 20 -0.96 47.76 2.11
CA LYS A 20 -0.38 46.43 2.12
C LYS A 20 0.44 46.21 3.40
N VAL A 21 0.13 45.17 4.14
CA VAL A 21 0.92 44.72 5.28
C VAL A 21 1.82 43.56 4.82
N ASP A 22 3.12 43.70 5.06
CA ASP A 22 4.09 42.64 4.75
C ASP A 22 4.12 41.64 5.91
N LEU A 23 3.63 40.44 5.65
CA LEU A 23 3.62 39.32 6.60
C LEU A 23 4.86 38.41 6.45
N ALA A 24 5.65 38.55 5.37
CA ALA A 24 6.83 37.71 5.12
C ALA A 24 7.92 37.87 6.20
N SER A 25 7.93 39.02 6.91
CA SER A 25 8.85 39.26 8.02
C SER A 25 8.37 38.73 9.37
N THR A 26 7.16 38.17 9.45
CA THR A 26 6.60 37.61 10.69
C THR A 26 7.10 36.19 10.90
N THR A 27 7.50 35.89 12.14
CA THR A 27 7.95 34.54 12.49
C THR A 27 6.79 33.58 12.45
N THR A 28 6.84 32.60 11.56
CA THR A 28 5.89 31.48 11.52
C THR A 28 6.14 30.53 12.71
N GLN A 29 5.07 29.96 13.24
CA GLN A 29 5.22 28.96 14.30
C GLN A 29 5.76 27.64 13.68
N PRO A 30 6.77 27.00 14.29
CA PRO A 30 7.36 25.76 13.78
C PRO A 30 6.45 24.55 14.04
N LYS A 31 5.16 24.68 13.76
CA LYS A 31 4.16 23.61 13.92
C LYS A 31 3.71 23.08 12.57
N SER A 32 3.45 21.79 12.52
CA SER A 32 2.99 21.13 11.32
C SER A 32 1.49 20.92 11.36
N PHE A 33 0.79 21.43 10.38
CA PHE A 33 -0.68 21.39 10.31
C PHE A 33 -1.14 20.33 9.31
N LEU A 34 -2.22 19.63 9.66
CA LEU A 34 -2.86 18.62 8.83
C LEU A 34 -4.36 18.81 8.89
N ALA A 35 -4.94 19.27 7.80
CA ALA A 35 -6.39 19.36 7.68
C ALA A 35 -6.99 17.98 7.42
N ALA A 36 -8.16 17.72 7.96
CA ALA A 36 -8.89 16.47 7.80
C ALA A 36 -10.37 16.72 7.51
N LYS A 37 -10.92 16.05 6.51
CA LYS A 37 -12.35 16.01 6.21
C LYS A 37 -12.87 14.61 6.47
N PHE A 38 -13.86 14.50 7.34
CA PHE A 38 -14.53 13.25 7.65
C PHE A 38 -15.73 13.07 6.72
N LEU A 39 -15.72 12.03 5.90
CA LEU A 39 -16.77 11.77 4.92
C LEU A 39 -17.99 11.12 5.58
N THR A 40 -18.51 11.77 6.61
CA THR A 40 -19.71 11.37 7.35
C THR A 40 -20.64 12.57 7.52
N ARG A 41 -21.94 12.31 7.67
CA ARG A 41 -22.93 13.34 8.02
C ARG A 41 -23.19 13.41 9.54
N ARG A 42 -22.60 12.52 10.31
CA ARG A 42 -22.71 12.55 11.76
C ARG A 42 -21.87 13.68 12.32
N VAL A 43 -22.40 14.32 13.35
CA VAL A 43 -21.64 15.33 14.11
C VAL A 43 -20.44 14.64 14.76
N LEU A 44 -19.26 15.23 14.59
CA LEU A 44 -18.04 14.72 15.19
C LEU A 44 -17.97 15.08 16.66
N ASN A 45 -17.50 14.13 17.45
CA ASN A 45 -17.05 14.42 18.82
C ASN A 45 -15.52 14.40 18.80
N VAL A 46 -14.93 15.57 18.99
CA VAL A 46 -13.47 15.79 18.90
C VAL A 46 -12.70 14.92 19.89
N GLU A 47 -13.21 14.76 21.11
CA GLU A 47 -12.59 13.88 22.11
C GLU A 47 -12.59 12.42 21.68
N SER A 48 -13.68 11.96 21.07
CA SER A 48 -13.78 10.61 20.53
C SER A 48 -12.82 10.40 19.37
N VAL A 49 -12.65 11.39 18.50
CA VAL A 49 -11.66 11.39 17.41
C VAL A 49 -10.25 11.28 18.01
N ALA A 50 -9.90 12.13 18.98
CA ALA A 50 -8.61 12.09 19.66
C ALA A 50 -8.33 10.72 20.28
N ARG A 51 -9.31 10.16 20.99
CA ARG A 51 -9.23 8.84 21.64
C ARG A 51 -9.01 7.72 20.63
N THR A 52 -9.62 7.84 19.45
CA THR A 52 -9.47 6.85 18.37
C THR A 52 -8.09 6.90 17.73
N PHE A 53 -7.60 8.09 17.38
CA PHE A 53 -6.36 8.21 16.60
C PHE A 53 -5.09 8.14 17.46
N LYS A 54 -5.14 8.57 18.72
CA LYS A 54 -3.97 8.52 19.62
C LYS A 54 -3.26 7.16 19.64
N PRO A 55 -3.92 6.02 19.86
CA PRO A 55 -3.25 4.71 19.86
C PRO A 55 -2.85 4.23 18.46
N LEU A 56 -3.50 4.74 17.40
CA LEU A 56 -3.25 4.32 16.03
C LEU A 56 -2.03 5.01 15.43
N TRP A 57 -1.87 6.31 15.67
CA TRP A 57 -0.81 7.11 15.07
C TRP A 57 0.51 6.98 15.81
N ARG A 58 0.47 6.74 17.13
CA ARG A 58 1.67 6.56 17.96
C ARG A 58 2.69 7.67 17.74
N THR A 59 2.21 8.91 17.77
CA THR A 59 3.04 10.11 17.66
C THR A 59 3.96 10.24 18.86
N ASP A 60 5.18 10.71 18.62
CA ASP A 60 6.19 10.85 19.68
C ASP A 60 5.90 12.06 20.57
N HIS A 61 5.43 13.18 19.98
CA HIS A 61 5.12 14.43 20.69
C HIS A 61 3.62 14.69 20.85
N GLY A 62 2.77 13.77 20.34
CA GLY A 62 1.33 13.95 20.37
C GLY A 62 0.81 14.94 19.33
N PHE A 63 -0.44 15.36 19.50
CA PHE A 63 -1.10 16.33 18.61
C PHE A 63 -2.24 17.02 19.35
N SER A 64 -2.61 18.21 18.90
CA SER A 64 -3.84 18.90 19.27
C SER A 64 -4.83 18.91 18.11
N ILE A 65 -6.10 19.13 18.41
CA ILE A 65 -7.18 19.13 17.41
C ILE A 65 -7.99 20.42 17.56
N CYS A 66 -8.19 21.10 16.43
CA CYS A 66 -9.07 22.26 16.31
C CYS A 66 -10.26 21.88 15.45
N ASP A 67 -11.47 22.17 15.92
CA ASP A 67 -12.71 21.95 15.15
C ASP A 67 -12.96 23.15 14.23
N MET A 68 -13.17 22.84 12.95
CA MET A 68 -13.41 23.84 11.89
C MET A 68 -14.84 23.80 11.36
N ASN A 69 -15.73 23.07 12.02
CA ASN A 69 -17.11 22.79 11.59
C ASN A 69 -17.18 21.93 10.31
N ASP A 70 -18.36 21.64 9.83
CA ASP A 70 -18.60 20.83 8.62
C ASP A 70 -17.84 19.51 8.54
N ASN A 71 -17.61 18.86 9.68
CA ASN A 71 -16.79 17.65 9.77
C ASN A 71 -15.35 17.85 9.25
N LYS A 72 -14.82 19.04 9.40
CA LYS A 72 -13.42 19.36 9.15
C LYS A 72 -12.71 19.58 10.49
N LEU A 73 -11.57 18.98 10.67
CA LEU A 73 -10.70 19.17 11.82
C LEU A 73 -9.29 19.53 11.34
N VAL A 74 -8.58 20.31 12.13
CA VAL A 74 -7.15 20.55 11.93
C VAL A 74 -6.39 19.88 13.07
N PHE A 75 -5.48 19.02 12.71
CA PHE A 75 -4.51 18.40 13.62
C PHE A 75 -3.22 19.19 13.59
N VAL A 76 -2.74 19.58 14.77
CA VAL A 76 -1.51 20.33 14.93
C VAL A 76 -0.49 19.44 15.59
N PHE A 77 0.62 19.22 14.92
CA PHE A 77 1.74 18.42 15.38
C PHE A 77 2.90 19.34 15.76
N GLU A 78 3.60 19.00 16.83
CA GLU A 78 4.84 19.68 17.21
C GLU A 78 6.01 19.29 16.28
N ASP A 79 5.94 18.11 15.64
CA ASP A 79 6.96 17.58 14.77
C ASP A 79 6.37 17.18 13.40
N GLU A 80 7.07 17.58 12.35
CA GLU A 80 6.74 17.23 10.98
C GLU A 80 6.83 15.69 10.74
N VAL A 81 7.75 15.02 11.40
CA VAL A 81 7.91 13.55 11.27
C VAL A 81 6.65 12.82 11.71
N ASP A 82 6.02 13.27 12.78
CA ASP A 82 4.75 12.70 13.25
C ASP A 82 3.62 12.94 12.25
N ARG A 83 3.53 14.14 11.67
CA ARG A 83 2.57 14.44 10.59
C ARG A 83 2.78 13.53 9.37
N GLU A 84 4.02 13.40 8.90
CA GLU A 84 4.34 12.56 7.74
C GLU A 84 4.05 11.07 8.02
N ARG A 85 4.29 10.60 9.23
CA ARG A 85 3.93 9.24 9.65
C ARG A 85 2.42 8.99 9.52
N VAL A 86 1.61 9.96 9.90
CA VAL A 86 0.16 9.90 9.73
C VAL A 86 -0.22 9.84 8.25
N MET A 87 0.35 10.69 7.42
CA MET A 87 0.10 10.72 5.96
C MET A 87 0.53 9.40 5.28
N LEU A 88 1.69 8.88 5.64
CA LEU A 88 2.16 7.58 5.12
C LEU A 88 1.25 6.42 5.56
N GLY A 89 0.56 6.59 6.69
CA GLY A 89 -0.36 5.61 7.23
C GLY A 89 -1.72 5.52 6.54
N GLU A 90 -2.06 6.38 5.57
CA GLU A 90 -3.33 6.33 4.85
C GLU A 90 -3.65 4.97 4.21
N PRO A 91 -4.94 4.67 3.97
CA PRO A 91 -6.13 5.45 4.30
C PRO A 91 -6.50 5.33 5.77
N TRP A 92 -7.09 6.36 6.33
CA TRP A 92 -7.64 6.35 7.68
C TRP A 92 -9.17 6.36 7.65
N ALA A 93 -9.77 5.73 8.63
CA ALA A 93 -11.21 5.73 8.79
C ALA A 93 -11.58 6.02 10.25
N TYR A 94 -12.67 6.75 10.42
CA TYR A 94 -13.33 7.00 11.70
C TYR A 94 -14.77 6.55 11.61
N ASP A 95 -15.23 5.75 12.55
CA ASP A 95 -16.58 5.13 12.54
C ASP A 95 -16.92 4.47 11.18
N LYS A 96 -15.90 3.81 10.57
CA LYS A 96 -15.95 3.17 9.24
C LYS A 96 -16.10 4.13 8.04
N TYR A 97 -16.11 5.43 8.24
CA TYR A 97 -16.09 6.42 7.15
C TYR A 97 -14.68 6.89 6.86
N LEU A 98 -14.41 7.19 5.60
CA LEU A 98 -13.11 7.69 5.18
C LEU A 98 -12.83 9.06 5.80
N VAL A 99 -11.59 9.25 6.21
CA VAL A 99 -11.03 10.55 6.58
C VAL A 99 -10.01 10.92 5.52
N VAL A 100 -10.24 12.02 4.84
CA VAL A 100 -9.33 12.58 3.84
C VAL A 100 -8.46 13.60 4.51
N PHE A 101 -7.15 13.44 4.40
CA PHE A 101 -6.17 14.34 4.96
C PHE A 101 -5.51 15.18 3.87
N GLN A 102 -5.21 16.44 4.22
CA GLN A 102 -4.47 17.34 3.36
C GLN A 102 -3.49 18.16 4.20
N ARG A 103 -2.25 18.27 3.72
CA ARG A 103 -1.29 19.19 4.32
C ARG A 103 -1.77 20.61 4.13
N ILE A 104 -1.53 21.44 5.12
CA ILE A 104 -1.72 22.89 5.01
C ILE A 104 -0.33 23.48 4.79
N GLU A 105 -0.13 24.11 3.66
CA GLU A 105 1.12 24.81 3.33
C GLU A 105 1.20 26.14 4.10
N GLU A 106 2.40 26.72 4.23
CA GLU A 106 2.66 27.88 5.11
C GLU A 106 1.78 29.09 4.81
N GLU A 107 1.42 29.32 3.55
CA GLU A 107 0.64 30.48 3.10
C GLU A 107 -0.80 30.12 2.69
N GLU A 108 -1.22 28.88 2.91
CA GLU A 108 -2.53 28.39 2.50
C GLU A 108 -3.60 28.65 3.58
N ALA A 109 -4.68 29.31 3.20
CA ALA A 109 -5.84 29.45 4.08
C ALA A 109 -6.62 28.14 4.16
N ILE A 110 -7.15 27.82 5.35
CA ILE A 110 -7.89 26.55 5.58
C ILE A 110 -9.10 26.39 4.65
N GLU A 111 -9.71 27.51 4.27
CA GLU A 111 -10.86 27.55 3.37
C GLU A 111 -10.51 27.11 1.95
N GLU A 112 -9.26 27.28 1.55
CA GLU A 112 -8.73 26.91 0.22
C GLU A 112 -8.36 25.44 0.11
N VAL A 113 -8.20 24.76 1.27
CA VAL A 113 -7.81 23.35 1.32
C VAL A 113 -8.86 22.46 0.70
N THR A 114 -8.47 21.67 -0.33
CA THR A 114 -9.32 20.74 -1.03
C THR A 114 -9.12 19.31 -0.53
N PHE A 115 -10.21 18.58 -0.30
CA PHE A 115 -10.20 17.21 0.24
C PHE A 115 -10.69 16.21 -0.82
N THR A 116 -9.89 16.00 -1.84
CA THR A 116 -10.28 15.19 -2.99
C THR A 116 -9.50 13.88 -3.13
N GLU A 117 -8.33 13.79 -2.55
CA GLU A 117 -7.44 12.65 -2.75
C GLU A 117 -7.07 11.93 -1.45
N THR A 118 -6.92 10.62 -1.52
CA THR A 118 -6.40 9.78 -0.42
C THR A 118 -5.61 8.61 -0.98
N SER A 119 -4.52 8.24 -0.31
CA SER A 119 -3.68 7.13 -0.74
C SER A 119 -4.21 5.78 -0.27
N PHE A 120 -4.35 4.83 -1.18
CA PHE A 120 -4.69 3.45 -0.90
C PHE A 120 -3.58 2.49 -1.33
N TRP A 121 -3.45 1.40 -0.60
CA TRP A 121 -2.84 0.20 -1.15
C TRP A 121 -3.88 -0.58 -1.94
N VAL A 122 -3.57 -0.85 -3.20
CA VAL A 122 -4.47 -1.58 -4.11
C VAL A 122 -3.78 -2.84 -4.60
N GLN A 123 -4.48 -3.95 -4.52
CA GLN A 123 -4.05 -5.24 -5.04
C GLN A 123 -4.62 -5.45 -6.44
N LEU A 124 -3.77 -5.81 -7.38
CA LEU A 124 -4.08 -6.08 -8.78
C LEU A 124 -4.13 -7.59 -8.99
N HIS A 125 -5.32 -8.14 -9.15
CA HIS A 125 -5.55 -9.58 -9.29
C HIS A 125 -5.84 -9.98 -10.74
N GLY A 126 -5.41 -11.18 -11.13
CA GLY A 126 -5.65 -11.73 -12.47
C GLY A 126 -4.57 -11.38 -13.49
N ILE A 127 -3.44 -10.80 -13.06
CA ILE A 127 -2.28 -10.59 -13.93
C ILE A 127 -1.63 -11.94 -14.21
N PRO A 128 -1.41 -12.33 -15.49
CA PRO A 128 -0.67 -13.54 -15.81
C PRO A 128 0.73 -13.52 -15.21
N VAL A 129 1.17 -14.64 -14.63
CA VAL A 129 2.45 -14.74 -13.89
C VAL A 129 3.64 -14.20 -14.68
N ARG A 130 3.72 -14.50 -15.98
CA ARG A 130 4.80 -14.01 -16.87
C ARG A 130 4.79 -12.49 -17.08
N ARG A 131 3.67 -11.82 -16.77
CA ARG A 131 3.48 -10.36 -16.89
C ARG A 131 3.52 -9.65 -15.55
N MET A 132 3.76 -10.36 -14.45
CA MET A 132 3.87 -9.77 -13.11
C MET A 132 5.21 -9.06 -12.96
N ASN A 133 5.25 -7.78 -13.33
CA ASN A 133 6.41 -6.91 -13.12
C ASN A 133 5.96 -5.50 -12.72
N PRO A 134 6.85 -4.69 -12.12
CA PRO A 134 6.51 -3.36 -11.65
C PRO A 134 6.01 -2.40 -12.74
N GLU A 135 6.45 -2.56 -13.98
CA GLU A 135 6.02 -1.73 -15.10
C GLU A 135 4.54 -1.97 -15.45
N VAL A 136 4.14 -3.24 -15.57
CA VAL A 136 2.74 -3.61 -15.79
C VAL A 136 1.86 -3.11 -14.65
N ALA A 137 2.33 -3.20 -13.40
CA ALA A 137 1.59 -2.68 -12.26
C ALA A 137 1.39 -1.15 -12.35
N ARG A 138 2.41 -0.40 -12.80
CA ARG A 138 2.28 1.05 -13.02
C ARG A 138 1.30 1.36 -14.16
N ILE A 139 1.40 0.67 -15.28
CA ILE A 139 0.47 0.86 -16.42
C ILE A 139 -0.98 0.61 -16.01
N LEU A 140 -1.24 -0.47 -15.28
CA LEU A 140 -2.58 -0.79 -14.79
C LEU A 140 -3.08 0.22 -13.76
N GLY A 141 -2.20 0.60 -12.83
CA GLY A 141 -2.53 1.50 -11.73
C GLY A 141 -2.68 2.96 -12.13
N SER A 142 -2.06 3.40 -13.24
CA SER A 142 -2.14 4.79 -13.72
C SER A 142 -3.58 5.25 -13.99
N SER A 143 -4.51 4.32 -14.20
CA SER A 143 -5.93 4.62 -14.35
C SER A 143 -6.65 4.93 -13.04
N LEU A 144 -6.02 4.63 -11.90
CA LEU A 144 -6.58 4.90 -10.58
C LEU A 144 -6.19 6.29 -10.07
N GLY A 145 -5.00 6.76 -10.43
CA GLY A 145 -4.44 8.03 -9.99
C GLY A 145 -2.91 8.02 -9.96
N LYS A 146 -2.32 8.89 -9.16
CA LYS A 146 -0.86 9.04 -9.03
C LYS A 146 -0.29 7.90 -8.18
N ILE A 147 0.58 7.09 -8.78
CA ILE A 147 1.25 5.98 -8.08
C ILE A 147 2.46 6.50 -7.33
N SER A 148 2.52 6.26 -6.03
CA SER A 148 3.67 6.59 -5.17
C SER A 148 4.62 5.41 -4.98
N GLN A 149 4.09 4.19 -4.90
CA GLN A 149 4.90 2.98 -4.68
C GLN A 149 4.33 1.78 -5.44
N VAL A 150 5.24 0.90 -5.87
CA VAL A 150 4.92 -0.46 -6.29
C VAL A 150 5.64 -1.38 -5.33
N ALA A 151 4.92 -2.29 -4.67
CA ALA A 151 5.55 -3.24 -3.77
C ALA A 151 6.57 -4.08 -4.55
N GLY A 152 7.84 -4.01 -4.13
CA GLY A 152 8.93 -4.70 -4.79
C GLY A 152 8.86 -6.21 -4.56
N GLY A 153 9.17 -6.97 -5.61
CA GLY A 153 9.31 -8.42 -5.57
C GLY A 153 8.34 -9.10 -6.53
N THR A 154 8.85 -10.12 -7.19
CA THR A 154 8.11 -11.03 -8.07
C THR A 154 7.16 -11.92 -7.28
N ALA A 155 7.33 -11.96 -5.98
CA ALA A 155 6.50 -12.73 -5.08
C ALA A 155 5.66 -11.78 -4.22
N THR A 156 4.53 -11.62 -4.60
CA THR A 156 3.35 -11.08 -4.04
C THR A 156 3.19 -11.36 -2.55
N ALA A 157 3.02 -10.32 -1.78
CA ALA A 157 2.65 -10.42 -0.36
C ALA A 157 1.35 -11.22 -0.10
N SER A 158 0.64 -11.61 -1.17
CA SER A 158 -0.65 -12.33 -1.15
C SER A 158 -0.54 -13.73 -1.81
N GLY A 159 0.49 -14.49 -1.51
CA GLY A 159 0.56 -15.88 -2.00
C GLY A 159 0.70 -16.04 -3.52
N GLY A 160 1.33 -15.12 -4.23
CA GLY A 160 1.66 -15.28 -5.65
C GLY A 160 0.56 -14.85 -6.64
N GLN A 161 -0.58 -14.33 -6.19
CA GLN A 161 -1.73 -14.09 -7.08
C GLN A 161 -2.02 -12.62 -7.39
N ALA A 162 -1.42 -11.65 -6.71
CA ALA A 162 -1.69 -10.24 -6.92
C ALA A 162 -0.44 -9.37 -6.80
N MET A 163 -0.36 -8.30 -7.56
CA MET A 163 0.61 -7.22 -7.38
C MET A 163 -0.01 -6.12 -6.51
N ARG A 164 0.83 -5.37 -5.79
CA ARG A 164 0.38 -4.36 -4.85
C ARG A 164 0.98 -3.00 -5.20
N ILE A 165 0.14 -2.00 -5.31
CA ILE A 165 0.54 -0.61 -5.58
C ILE A 165 -0.01 0.34 -4.53
N ARG A 166 0.71 1.42 -4.25
CA ARG A 166 0.20 2.55 -3.48
C ARG A 166 -0.14 3.68 -4.44
N VAL A 167 -1.38 4.13 -4.41
CA VAL A 167 -1.90 5.09 -5.37
C VAL A 167 -2.79 6.12 -4.67
N SER A 168 -2.63 7.40 -5.01
CA SER A 168 -3.55 8.48 -4.62
C SER A 168 -4.78 8.41 -5.50
N ILE A 169 -5.95 8.30 -4.90
CA ILE A 169 -7.24 8.10 -5.56
C ILE A 169 -8.12 9.31 -5.31
N ASP A 170 -8.75 9.80 -6.37
CA ASP A 170 -9.79 10.82 -6.30
C ASP A 170 -11.05 10.25 -5.62
N THR A 171 -11.32 10.69 -4.41
CA THR A 171 -12.43 10.21 -3.57
C THR A 171 -13.79 10.74 -4.02
N THR A 172 -13.81 11.73 -4.92
CA THR A 172 -15.05 12.30 -5.49
C THR A 172 -15.61 11.44 -6.62
N LYS A 173 -14.82 10.47 -7.10
CA LYS A 173 -15.19 9.53 -8.17
C LYS A 173 -15.55 8.16 -7.63
N PRO A 174 -16.33 7.38 -8.38
CA PRO A 174 -16.57 5.97 -8.05
C PRO A 174 -15.27 5.18 -8.01
N LEU A 175 -15.19 4.21 -7.11
CA LEU A 175 -14.09 3.26 -7.05
C LEU A 175 -13.97 2.48 -8.37
N CYS A 176 -12.75 2.33 -8.86
CA CYS A 176 -12.49 1.52 -10.04
C CYS A 176 -12.44 0.03 -9.66
N ARG A 177 -13.29 -0.80 -10.27
CA ARG A 177 -13.41 -2.24 -9.98
C ARG A 177 -12.29 -3.08 -10.60
N GLY A 178 -11.68 -2.58 -11.65
CA GLY A 178 -10.66 -3.29 -12.41
C GLY A 178 -10.52 -2.74 -13.81
N ARG A 179 -9.71 -3.41 -14.62
CA ARG A 179 -9.41 -3.00 -15.99
C ARG A 179 -9.29 -4.19 -16.94
N LYS A 180 -9.76 -4.03 -18.17
CA LYS A 180 -9.43 -4.95 -19.24
C LYS A 180 -8.01 -4.72 -19.70
N ALA A 181 -7.24 -5.78 -19.82
CA ALA A 181 -5.91 -5.76 -20.38
C ALA A 181 -5.84 -6.66 -21.60
N MET A 182 -5.20 -6.18 -22.68
CA MET A 182 -4.97 -6.94 -23.88
C MET A 182 -3.67 -7.73 -23.75
N LEU A 183 -3.75 -9.02 -23.98
CA LEU A 183 -2.59 -9.91 -24.08
C LEU A 183 -2.25 -10.18 -25.55
N GLU A 184 -1.14 -10.93 -25.75
CA GLU A 184 -0.75 -11.39 -27.09
C GLU A 184 -1.89 -12.13 -27.79
N LYS A 185 -1.91 -12.06 -29.11
CA LYS A 185 -2.94 -12.68 -29.99
C LYS A 185 -4.36 -12.17 -29.74
N GLY A 186 -4.51 -10.92 -29.24
CA GLY A 186 -5.82 -10.30 -29.05
C GLY A 186 -6.65 -10.84 -27.89
N ARG A 187 -6.07 -11.62 -26.95
CA ARG A 187 -6.80 -12.15 -25.81
C ARG A 187 -6.98 -11.06 -24.74
N GLU A 188 -8.22 -10.76 -24.40
CA GLU A 188 -8.57 -9.88 -23.29
C GLU A 188 -8.59 -10.64 -21.95
N VAL A 189 -8.11 -9.99 -20.88
CA VAL A 189 -8.24 -10.47 -19.51
C VAL A 189 -8.74 -9.35 -18.62
N TRP A 190 -9.53 -9.68 -17.61
CA TRP A 190 -9.97 -8.74 -16.60
C TRP A 190 -8.99 -8.75 -15.43
N ILE A 191 -8.42 -7.58 -15.11
CA ILE A 191 -7.58 -7.37 -13.93
C ILE A 191 -8.45 -6.69 -12.89
N SER A 192 -8.77 -7.39 -11.81
CA SER A 192 -9.60 -6.86 -10.74
C SER A 192 -8.76 -6.12 -9.70
N PHE A 193 -9.32 -5.03 -9.18
CA PHE A 193 -8.69 -4.20 -8.16
C PHE A 193 -9.37 -4.44 -6.81
N LYS A 194 -8.54 -4.63 -5.77
CA LYS A 194 -9.02 -4.72 -4.39
C LYS A 194 -8.26 -3.74 -3.52
N TYR A 195 -9.00 -3.03 -2.68
CA TYR A 195 -8.48 -1.94 -1.86
C TYR A 195 -8.25 -2.43 -0.43
N GLU A 196 -7.05 -2.18 0.10
CA GLU A 196 -6.72 -2.50 1.49
C GLU A 196 -7.31 -1.44 2.42
N ARG A 197 -7.82 -1.89 3.57
CA ARG A 197 -8.48 -1.04 4.58
C ARG A 197 -9.58 -0.15 4.02
N LEU A 198 -10.29 -0.62 2.98
CA LEU A 198 -11.38 0.11 2.36
C LEU A 198 -12.50 0.36 3.37
N PRO A 199 -12.83 1.64 3.67
CA PRO A 199 -13.90 1.98 4.59
C PRO A 199 -15.28 1.69 3.99
N ASN A 200 -16.33 2.24 4.58
CA ASN A 200 -17.66 2.15 4.00
C ASN A 200 -17.69 2.93 2.69
N PHE A 201 -18.34 2.33 1.72
CA PHE A 201 -18.62 2.93 0.43
C PHE A 201 -19.97 2.42 -0.06
N TYR A 202 -20.55 3.13 -1.03
CA TYR A 202 -21.88 2.81 -1.48
C TYR A 202 -21.86 1.79 -2.63
N TYR A 203 -22.59 0.68 -2.46
CA TYR A 203 -22.50 -0.47 -3.38
C TYR A 203 -23.17 -0.24 -4.75
N TRP A 204 -24.03 0.75 -4.89
CA TRP A 204 -24.65 1.07 -6.18
C TRP A 204 -23.81 2.01 -7.03
N CYS A 205 -23.33 3.11 -6.45
CA CYS A 205 -22.55 4.11 -7.17
C CYS A 205 -21.05 4.03 -6.98
N GLY A 206 -20.55 3.25 -6.00
CA GLY A 206 -19.13 3.07 -5.74
C GLY A 206 -18.41 4.26 -5.08
N HIS A 207 -19.14 5.29 -4.62
CA HIS A 207 -18.54 6.46 -3.98
C HIS A 207 -18.24 6.23 -2.49
N LEU A 208 -17.21 6.94 -2.01
CA LEU A 208 -16.78 6.97 -0.61
C LEU A 208 -17.41 8.11 0.19
N THR A 209 -18.07 9.06 -0.49
CA THR A 209 -18.47 10.36 0.06
C THR A 209 -19.84 10.38 0.73
N HIS A 210 -20.63 9.33 0.59
CA HIS A 210 -22.00 9.28 1.12
C HIS A 210 -22.42 7.86 1.53
N SER A 211 -23.48 7.77 2.33
CA SER A 211 -24.12 6.51 2.73
C SER A 211 -25.27 6.13 1.80
N ASP A 212 -25.81 4.92 2.01
CA ASP A 212 -26.93 4.39 1.23
C ASP A 212 -28.12 5.34 1.17
N LYS A 213 -28.43 6.01 2.26
CA LYS A 213 -29.59 6.90 2.38
C LYS A 213 -29.44 8.22 1.63
N ASP A 214 -28.23 8.57 1.30
CA ASP A 214 -27.84 9.90 0.81
C ASP A 214 -27.43 9.89 -0.67
N CYS A 215 -27.47 8.72 -1.30
CA CYS A 215 -27.06 8.58 -2.68
C CYS A 215 -28.08 9.22 -3.64
N PRO A 216 -27.69 10.19 -4.46
CA PRO A 216 -28.60 10.78 -5.47
C PRO A 216 -29.01 9.75 -6.52
N HIS A 217 -28.23 8.69 -6.68
CA HIS A 217 -28.50 7.56 -7.56
C HIS A 217 -29.28 6.43 -6.86
N TRP A 218 -29.60 6.59 -5.56
CA TRP A 218 -30.52 5.67 -4.89
C TRP A 218 -31.85 5.76 -5.62
N PRO A 219 -32.28 4.71 -6.28
CA PRO A 219 -33.47 4.80 -7.07
C PRO A 219 -34.64 5.16 -6.16
N ARG A 220 -35.37 6.14 -6.59
CA ARG A 220 -36.67 6.48 -5.98
C ARG A 220 -37.66 5.30 -6.00
N ASN A 221 -37.31 4.24 -6.72
CA ASN A 221 -38.05 2.98 -6.86
C ASN A 221 -37.23 1.82 -6.26
N GLN A 222 -37.16 1.73 -4.94
CA GLN A 222 -36.53 0.62 -4.22
C GLN A 222 -37.10 -0.77 -4.56
N GLU A 223 -38.33 -0.80 -5.08
CA GLU A 223 -39.05 -2.05 -5.38
C GLU A 223 -38.54 -2.78 -6.64
N THR A 224 -37.72 -2.14 -7.47
CA THR A 224 -37.26 -2.71 -8.75
C THR A 224 -35.79 -3.13 -8.77
N LEU A 225 -35.03 -2.88 -7.71
CA LEU A 225 -33.58 -3.19 -7.68
C LEU A 225 -33.32 -4.51 -6.97
N ASN A 226 -32.79 -5.44 -7.69
CA ASN A 226 -32.26 -6.67 -7.16
C ASN A 226 -30.84 -6.47 -6.64
N VAL A 227 -30.48 -7.11 -5.53
CA VAL A 227 -29.10 -7.10 -4.98
C VAL A 227 -28.08 -7.60 -6.03
N GLU A 228 -28.53 -8.42 -6.97
CA GLU A 228 -27.73 -8.95 -8.08
C GLU A 228 -27.28 -7.86 -9.08
N ASP A 229 -28.01 -6.72 -9.13
CA ASP A 229 -27.67 -5.59 -10.03
C ASP A 229 -26.62 -4.66 -9.43
N GLN A 230 -26.15 -4.92 -8.20
CA GLN A 230 -25.11 -4.12 -7.57
C GLN A 230 -23.78 -4.24 -8.32
N GLN A 231 -23.31 -3.10 -8.83
CA GLN A 231 -22.03 -3.05 -9.55
C GLN A 231 -20.81 -3.05 -8.65
N PHE A 232 -20.97 -2.71 -7.37
CA PHE A 232 -19.94 -2.62 -6.37
C PHE A 232 -20.32 -3.48 -5.17
N GLY A 233 -19.33 -3.94 -4.40
CA GLY A 233 -19.63 -4.78 -3.26
C GLY A 233 -18.43 -5.14 -2.41
N PRO A 234 -18.61 -6.02 -1.40
CA PRO A 234 -17.55 -6.40 -0.48
C PRO A 234 -16.30 -6.97 -1.15
N TRP A 235 -16.42 -7.51 -2.36
CA TRP A 235 -15.32 -8.07 -3.16
C TRP A 235 -14.24 -7.06 -3.52
N LEU A 236 -14.54 -5.75 -3.42
CA LEU A 236 -13.54 -4.68 -3.60
C LEU A 236 -12.62 -4.54 -2.38
N ARG A 237 -12.96 -5.13 -1.24
CA ARG A 237 -12.07 -5.15 -0.09
C ARG A 237 -11.01 -6.23 -0.27
N ALA A 238 -9.75 -5.84 -0.12
CA ALA A 238 -8.68 -6.81 -0.05
C ALA A 238 -8.84 -7.64 1.23
N SER A 239 -8.69 -8.97 1.13
CA SER A 239 -8.64 -9.83 2.30
C SER A 239 -7.36 -9.54 3.10
N ASN A 240 -7.51 -9.44 4.42
CA ASN A 240 -6.38 -9.31 5.35
C ASN A 240 -5.73 -10.67 5.66
N GLU A 241 -5.89 -11.64 4.78
CA GLU A 241 -5.21 -12.92 4.95
C GLU A 241 -3.72 -12.66 5.08
N ARG A 242 -3.13 -13.17 6.17
CA ARG A 242 -1.69 -13.10 6.37
C ARG A 242 -1.03 -13.72 5.15
N PRO A 243 -0.08 -13.03 4.51
CA PRO A 243 0.61 -13.60 3.38
C PRO A 243 1.19 -14.94 3.81
N TRP A 244 0.90 -15.98 3.04
CA TRP A 244 1.55 -17.27 3.22
C TRP A 244 3.04 -17.00 3.18
N ARG A 245 3.77 -17.58 4.14
CA ARG A 245 5.23 -17.54 4.09
C ARG A 245 5.66 -18.24 2.82
N GLN A 246 5.96 -17.46 1.81
CA GLN A 246 6.57 -17.99 0.60
C GLN A 246 8.04 -18.26 0.90
N THR A 247 8.41 -19.51 0.80
CA THR A 247 9.81 -19.92 0.80
C THR A 247 10.23 -20.03 -0.67
N GLU A 248 10.95 -19.04 -1.15
CA GLU A 248 11.62 -19.14 -2.45
C GLU A 248 12.92 -19.90 -2.22
N ILE A 249 13.02 -21.08 -2.82
CA ILE A 249 14.26 -21.86 -2.85
C ILE A 249 14.87 -21.67 -4.24
N ARG A 250 15.96 -20.97 -4.32
CA ARG A 250 16.74 -20.83 -5.55
C ARG A 250 17.72 -22.00 -5.63
N ILE A 251 17.50 -22.86 -6.61
CA ILE A 251 18.44 -23.94 -6.93
C ILE A 251 19.34 -23.45 -8.05
N GLU A 252 20.62 -23.35 -7.77
CA GLU A 252 21.59 -22.99 -8.80
C GLU A 252 21.80 -24.17 -9.76
N GLY A 253 21.82 -23.86 -11.06
CA GLY A 253 22.10 -24.87 -12.06
C GLY A 253 23.55 -25.32 -12.03
N ILE A 254 23.80 -26.61 -12.26
CA ILE A 254 25.17 -27.13 -12.44
C ILE A 254 25.68 -26.62 -13.80
N LEU A 255 26.60 -25.68 -13.75
CA LEU A 255 27.33 -25.26 -14.96
C LEU A 255 28.11 -26.47 -15.45
N ARG A 256 27.68 -27.08 -16.55
CA ARG A 256 28.50 -28.07 -17.23
C ARG A 256 29.75 -27.35 -17.71
N PRO A 257 30.98 -27.84 -17.35
CA PRO A 257 32.23 -27.28 -17.93
C PRO A 257 32.11 -27.33 -19.45
N GLN A 258 32.27 -26.21 -20.12
CA GLN A 258 32.39 -26.22 -21.55
C GLN A 258 33.64 -27.06 -21.88
N GLN A 259 33.43 -28.15 -22.61
CA GLN A 259 34.57 -28.89 -23.18
C GLN A 259 35.35 -27.91 -24.07
N THR A 260 36.44 -27.44 -23.55
CA THR A 260 37.42 -26.72 -24.35
C THR A 260 37.87 -27.71 -25.42
N LYS A 261 37.55 -27.40 -26.68
CA LYS A 261 38.14 -28.13 -27.82
C LYS A 261 39.62 -28.17 -27.59
N LYS A 262 40.18 -29.39 -27.44
CA LYS A 262 41.60 -29.64 -27.38
C LYS A 262 42.27 -28.91 -28.59
N PRO A 263 43.30 -28.12 -28.37
CA PRO A 263 44.06 -27.57 -29.50
C PRO A 263 44.60 -28.73 -30.31
N THR A 264 44.33 -28.71 -31.59
CA THR A 264 44.91 -29.65 -32.54
C THR A 264 46.44 -29.49 -32.48
N GLN A 265 47.12 -30.53 -31.98
CA GLN A 265 48.58 -30.56 -31.98
C GLN A 265 49.10 -30.48 -33.42
N PRO A 266 50.09 -29.67 -33.71
CA PRO A 266 50.81 -29.74 -35.00
C PRO A 266 51.57 -31.07 -35.12
N PRO A 267 51.75 -31.60 -36.33
CA PRO A 267 52.39 -32.89 -36.55
C PRO A 267 53.82 -32.92 -36.03
N ALA A 268 54.18 -34.01 -35.37
CA ALA A 268 55.53 -34.26 -34.83
C ALA A 268 56.60 -34.36 -35.89
N PRO A 269 57.80 -33.80 -35.68
CA PRO A 269 58.93 -34.05 -36.49
C PRO A 269 59.52 -35.44 -36.30
N PRO A 270 60.26 -36.02 -37.30
CA PRO A 270 60.71 -37.43 -37.29
C PRO A 270 61.81 -37.68 -36.25
N PRO A 271 62.06 -38.98 -35.89
CA PRO A 271 62.90 -39.34 -34.78
C PRO A 271 64.40 -39.27 -35.12
N HIS A 272 65.14 -38.60 -34.28
CA HIS A 272 66.62 -38.77 -34.25
C HIS A 272 66.99 -39.60 -33.03
N SER A 273 67.66 -40.72 -33.34
CA SER A 273 68.34 -41.60 -32.44
C SER A 273 69.48 -40.92 -31.72
N PHE A 274 69.72 -41.14 -30.44
CA PHE A 274 70.99 -41.47 -29.78
C PHE A 274 70.80 -41.55 -28.24
N SER A 275 70.91 -42.69 -27.76
CA SER A 275 71.93 -43.29 -26.83
C SER A 275 72.13 -42.66 -25.47
N SER A 276 71.83 -43.48 -24.48
CA SER A 276 72.52 -43.86 -23.25
C SER A 276 72.90 -42.80 -22.15
N HIS A 277 72.55 -43.14 -21.02
CA HIS A 277 73.27 -43.29 -19.74
C HIS A 277 72.64 -42.62 -18.51
N ILE A 278 72.28 -43.46 -17.60
CA ILE A 278 72.79 -43.64 -16.20
C ILE A 278 72.13 -42.77 -15.10
N GLN A 279 71.51 -43.52 -14.19
CA GLN A 279 71.58 -43.56 -12.73
C GLN A 279 70.80 -42.53 -11.85
N THR A 280 69.92 -43.17 -11.14
CA THR A 280 69.76 -43.22 -9.66
C THR A 280 69.52 -41.92 -8.90
N ASN A 281 68.38 -41.83 -8.27
CA ASN A 281 68.20 -41.94 -6.82
C ASN A 281 66.76 -41.69 -6.39
N ILE A 282 66.26 -42.69 -5.66
CA ILE A 282 65.06 -42.59 -4.81
C ILE A 282 65.56 -42.08 -3.43
N PRO A 283 64.77 -41.28 -2.75
CA PRO A 283 64.22 -41.82 -1.51
C PRO A 283 62.74 -41.58 -1.29
N SER A 284 62.08 -42.63 -0.90
CA SER A 284 60.79 -42.77 -0.30
C SER A 284 60.69 -41.99 1.02
N LEU A 285 59.54 -41.39 1.29
CA LEU A 285 59.08 -41.19 2.64
C LEU A 285 57.55 -41.30 2.70
N HIS A 286 57.14 -42.00 3.70
CA HIS A 286 55.88 -42.60 4.06
C HIS A 286 54.72 -41.62 4.40
N PRO A 287 53.49 -42.17 4.58
CA PRO A 287 52.29 -41.44 4.71
C PRO A 287 51.93 -41.10 6.15
N THR A 288 51.26 -40.00 6.37
CA THR A 288 50.62 -39.71 7.66
C THR A 288 49.12 -39.60 7.51
N SER A 289 48.45 -40.31 8.35
CA SER A 289 47.05 -40.62 8.54
C SER A 289 46.19 -39.43 9.02
N PRO A 290 44.89 -39.63 9.20
CA PRO A 290 43.84 -38.69 8.94
C PRO A 290 43.36 -37.92 10.16
N HIS A 291 42.92 -36.68 10.01
CA HIS A 291 42.27 -35.92 11.07
C HIS A 291 40.78 -36.11 11.09
N ARG A 292 40.31 -36.43 12.28
CA ARG A 292 38.98 -36.67 12.81
C ARG A 292 37.95 -35.62 12.36
N LEU A 293 36.80 -36.12 11.90
CA LEU A 293 35.50 -35.49 11.88
C LEU A 293 34.99 -35.23 13.33
N HIS A 294 34.76 -33.97 13.66
CA HIS A 294 33.99 -33.60 14.83
C HIS A 294 32.50 -33.52 14.42
N THR A 295 31.76 -34.51 14.89
CA THR A 295 30.29 -34.50 14.90
C THR A 295 29.81 -33.67 16.09
N TYR A 296 28.98 -32.65 15.79
CA TYR A 296 28.19 -31.94 16.79
C TYR A 296 26.83 -32.63 16.95
N PRO A 297 26.34 -32.79 18.18
CA PRO A 297 25.03 -33.36 18.45
C PRO A 297 23.91 -32.35 18.20
N PRO A 298 22.70 -32.80 17.85
CA PRO A 298 21.55 -31.93 17.65
C PRO A 298 20.96 -31.48 18.98
N PRO A 299 20.29 -30.27 19.02
CA PRO A 299 19.66 -29.77 20.24
C PRO A 299 18.35 -30.51 20.55
N PRO A 300 17.94 -30.54 21.84
CA PRO A 300 16.82 -31.35 22.31
C PRO A 300 15.47 -30.78 21.94
N TYR A 301 14.56 -31.67 21.54
CA TYR A 301 13.14 -31.44 21.33
C TYR A 301 12.44 -31.07 22.64
N HIS A 302 11.83 -29.88 22.71
CA HIS A 302 10.84 -29.59 23.75
C HIS A 302 9.46 -30.10 23.30
N LYS A 303 8.99 -31.10 24.06
CA LYS A 303 7.61 -31.57 24.04
C LYS A 303 6.73 -30.50 24.69
N ASN A 304 5.82 -29.90 23.94
CA ASN A 304 4.75 -29.10 24.49
C ASN A 304 3.52 -29.98 24.72
N THR A 305 3.23 -30.13 25.98
CA THR A 305 2.09 -30.82 26.58
C THR A 305 0.80 -30.07 26.24
N ARG A 306 -0.16 -30.80 25.70
CA ARG A 306 -1.56 -30.37 25.58
C ARG A 306 -2.19 -30.27 26.96
N HIS A 307 -2.79 -29.14 27.24
CA HIS A 307 -3.87 -29.07 28.22
C HIS A 307 -5.19 -28.80 27.51
N HIS A 308 -6.04 -29.83 27.57
CA HIS A 308 -7.48 -29.73 27.41
C HIS A 308 -8.03 -28.98 28.61
N LEU A 309 -8.91 -28.04 28.39
CA LEU A 309 -10.00 -27.73 29.32
C LEU A 309 -11.26 -27.37 28.57
N HIS A 310 -12.27 -28.05 28.98
CA HIS A 310 -13.68 -28.10 28.61
C HIS A 310 -14.45 -26.85 29.03
N HIS A 311 -15.60 -26.70 28.40
CA HIS A 311 -16.92 -26.26 28.89
C HIS A 311 -17.32 -24.82 28.51
N ASN A 312 -18.27 -24.74 27.59
CA ASN A 312 -19.72 -24.60 27.84
C ASN A 312 -20.16 -23.29 28.48
N GLN A 313 -20.82 -22.44 27.70
CA GLN A 313 -22.21 -22.10 28.04
C GLN A 313 -22.85 -21.22 26.94
N MET A 314 -23.92 -21.78 26.40
CA MET A 314 -24.98 -21.02 25.71
C MET A 314 -25.66 -20.07 26.70
N HIS A 315 -25.89 -18.84 26.26
CA HIS A 315 -27.11 -18.12 26.72
C HIS A 315 -27.78 -17.45 25.52
N ARG A 316 -28.90 -18.06 25.18
CA ARG A 316 -30.03 -17.40 24.52
C ARG A 316 -30.52 -16.31 25.43
N LEU A 317 -30.82 -15.15 24.91
CA LEU A 317 -31.88 -14.31 25.41
C LEU A 317 -32.69 -13.76 24.25
N THR A 318 -33.90 -14.16 24.30
CA THR A 318 -35.09 -13.90 23.52
C THR A 318 -35.64 -12.50 23.85
N ILE A 319 -36.01 -11.78 22.82
CA ILE A 319 -37.19 -10.95 22.55
C ILE A 319 -37.90 -10.33 23.77
N LEU A 320 -38.19 -9.04 23.72
CA LEU A 320 -39.52 -8.45 23.69
C LEU A 320 -39.48 -6.91 23.70
N GLN A 321 -40.31 -6.37 22.80
CA GLN A 321 -40.89 -5.04 22.63
C GLN A 321 -40.06 -3.96 22.01
#